data_05dbc583ae00818c3bb8a8469d6b37d5
#
_entry.id   05dbc583ae00818c3bb8a8469d6b37d5
#
_cell.length_a   1.000
_cell.length_b   1.000
_cell.length_c   1.000
_cell.angle_alpha   90.00
_cell.angle_beta   90.00
_cell.angle_gamma   90.00
#
_symmetry.space_group_name_H-M   'P 1'
#
loop_
_entity.id
_entity.type
_entity.pdbx_description
1 polymer ?
#
loop_
_entity_poly.entity_id
_entity_poly.type
_entity_poly.pdbx_seq_one_letter_code
_entity_poly.pdbx_strand_id
1 'polypeptide(L)'
;NAKIAEGWNSFDTAAGLFASFASMSPMPQKIEGYKGNGVRIVSKDLWVAYANGNITTGHINMGSTNPADATNYNFTDRTDVNGNMPFAGRPDAFEVYARFTPGTAKAATDEAEEQPALQGRVQLILHKDAAYHDPELAEMADEKVGSANVLIPATEEWTKFTGEFSYATDEAPEVQYLLASATTNPVPGASKDDQLDLDELRLIYYSTLKDLQIDGKTIEGFSPEK
;
A
#
# COMPACT_ATOMS: atom_id res chain seq x y z
N ASN A 1 -16.92 10.11 11.95
CA ASN A 1 -16.07 9.41 10.99
C ASN A 1 -14.75 10.17 10.91
N ALA A 2 -13.64 9.54 11.35
CA ALA A 2 -12.33 10.11 11.16
C ALA A 2 -12.06 10.09 9.63
N LYS A 3 -11.96 11.28 9.02
CA LYS A 3 -11.50 11.36 7.64
C LYS A 3 -10.03 10.98 7.61
N ILE A 4 -9.67 10.03 6.79
CA ILE A 4 -8.29 9.76 6.38
C ILE A 4 -7.78 10.99 5.63
N ALA A 5 -6.46 11.08 5.41
CA ALA A 5 -5.89 12.13 4.59
C ALA A 5 -6.58 12.18 3.20
N GLU A 6 -6.65 13.37 2.61
CA GLU A 6 -7.21 13.58 1.28
C GLU A 6 -6.53 12.66 0.25
N GLY A 7 -7.30 12.07 -0.65
CA GLY A 7 -6.81 11.12 -1.66
C GLY A 7 -6.68 9.67 -1.17
N TRP A 8 -7.04 9.38 0.09
CA TRP A 8 -7.08 8.02 0.61
C TRP A 8 -8.51 7.59 0.91
N ASN A 9 -8.80 6.32 0.64
CA ASN A 9 -10.08 5.67 0.83
C ASN A 9 -9.95 4.43 1.73
N SER A 10 -11.07 3.97 2.25
CA SER A 10 -11.19 2.73 2.99
C SER A 10 -12.51 2.03 2.65
N PHE A 11 -12.96 1.14 3.50
CA PHE A 11 -14.22 0.42 3.29
C PHE A 11 -15.47 1.30 3.24
N ASP A 12 -15.44 2.53 3.73
CA ASP A 12 -16.59 3.46 3.67
C ASP A 12 -16.94 3.91 2.24
N THR A 13 -16.00 3.79 1.31
CA THR A 13 -16.20 4.08 -0.13
C THR A 13 -16.14 2.81 -0.98
N ALA A 14 -16.24 1.62 -0.36
CA ALA A 14 -16.12 0.37 -1.06
C ALA A 14 -17.24 0.15 -2.10
N ALA A 15 -16.86 -0.50 -3.18
CA ALA A 15 -17.74 -0.97 -4.26
C ALA A 15 -17.91 -2.50 -4.21
N GLY A 16 -18.70 -3.06 -5.14
CA GLY A 16 -18.86 -4.49 -5.31
C GLY A 16 -20.10 -5.07 -4.65
N LEU A 17 -20.30 -6.38 -4.83
CA LEU A 17 -21.54 -7.08 -4.44
C LEU A 17 -21.78 -7.04 -2.92
N PHE A 18 -20.71 -7.03 -2.12
CA PHE A 18 -20.75 -7.02 -0.67
C PHE A 18 -20.44 -5.65 -0.05
N ALA A 19 -20.45 -4.57 -0.82
CA ALA A 19 -20.20 -3.21 -0.31
C ALA A 19 -21.17 -2.79 0.83
N SER A 20 -22.37 -3.37 0.90
CA SER A 20 -23.31 -3.14 2.01
C SER A 20 -22.77 -3.61 3.37
N PHE A 21 -21.79 -4.52 3.40
CA PHE A 21 -21.12 -4.98 4.61
C PHE A 21 -19.95 -4.08 5.02
N ALA A 22 -19.63 -3.06 4.25
CA ALA A 22 -18.54 -2.11 4.53
C ALA A 22 -18.63 -1.50 5.94
N SER A 23 -19.84 -1.23 6.44
CA SER A 23 -20.06 -0.69 7.80
C SER A 23 -19.61 -1.61 8.94
N MET A 24 -19.46 -2.92 8.68
CA MET A 24 -18.95 -3.91 9.64
C MET A 24 -17.42 -4.05 9.52
N SER A 25 -16.84 -3.60 8.41
CA SER A 25 -15.41 -3.69 8.14
C SER A 25 -14.60 -2.77 9.05
N PRO A 26 -13.31 -3.05 9.24
CA PRO A 26 -12.46 -2.22 10.08
C PRO A 26 -12.22 -0.85 9.44
N MET A 27 -12.60 0.20 10.17
CA MET A 27 -12.41 1.59 9.72
C MET A 27 -11.11 2.16 10.26
N PRO A 28 -10.39 2.97 9.47
CA PRO A 28 -9.18 3.63 9.92
C PRO A 28 -9.47 4.64 11.02
N GLN A 29 -8.48 4.84 11.89
CA GLN A 29 -8.55 5.73 13.04
C GLN A 29 -7.45 6.78 12.93
N LYS A 30 -7.79 8.03 13.27
CA LYS A 30 -6.80 9.09 13.46
C LYS A 30 -6.11 8.86 14.79
N ILE A 31 -4.79 8.91 14.80
CA ILE A 31 -3.94 8.77 15.99
C ILE A 31 -2.92 9.90 16.06
N GLU A 32 -2.18 10.01 17.17
CA GLU A 32 -0.94 10.77 17.22
C GLU A 32 0.11 10.04 16.39
N GLY A 33 0.68 10.73 15.40
CA GLY A 33 1.64 10.19 14.45
C GLY A 33 3.09 10.30 14.92
N TYR A 34 4.01 9.91 14.06
CA TYR A 34 5.43 10.22 14.20
C TYR A 34 5.62 11.75 14.21
N LYS A 35 4.87 12.43 13.34
CA LYS A 35 4.84 13.89 13.26
C LYS A 35 3.41 14.38 13.04
N GLY A 36 2.82 14.95 14.07
CA GLY A 36 1.45 15.44 14.01
C GLY A 36 0.42 14.32 14.08
N ASN A 37 -0.33 14.08 13.00
CA ASN A 37 -1.39 13.08 12.96
C ASN A 37 -1.01 11.93 12.05
N GLY A 38 -1.14 10.72 12.54
CA GLY A 38 -1.02 9.47 11.79
C GLY A 38 -2.36 8.77 11.60
N VAL A 39 -2.34 7.65 10.91
CA VAL A 39 -3.47 6.76 10.71
C VAL A 39 -3.18 5.39 11.30
N ARG A 40 -4.15 4.83 12.01
CA ARG A 40 -4.18 3.42 12.43
C ARG A 40 -5.18 2.67 11.61
N ILE A 41 -4.77 1.56 11.04
CA ILE A 41 -5.66 0.54 10.48
C ILE A 41 -5.57 -0.73 11.33
N VAL A 42 -6.69 -1.43 11.47
CA VAL A 42 -6.80 -2.62 12.32
C VAL A 42 -7.42 -3.78 11.55
N SER A 43 -7.05 -5.02 11.84
CA SER A 43 -7.81 -6.18 11.39
C SER A 43 -8.92 -6.51 12.39
N LYS A 44 -9.97 -7.18 11.92
CA LYS A 44 -11.18 -7.42 12.72
C LYS A 44 -11.77 -8.79 12.46
N ASP A 45 -12.30 -9.41 13.52
CA ASP A 45 -13.15 -10.58 13.42
C ASP A 45 -14.59 -10.16 13.05
N LEU A 46 -15.07 -10.61 11.91
CA LEU A 46 -16.43 -10.37 11.42
C LEU A 46 -17.35 -11.59 11.59
N TRP A 47 -16.97 -12.55 12.43
CA TRP A 47 -17.67 -13.82 12.67
C TRP A 47 -17.57 -14.83 11.52
N VAL A 48 -17.75 -14.38 10.29
CA VAL A 48 -17.67 -15.21 9.07
C VAL A 48 -16.25 -15.27 8.50
N ALA A 49 -15.44 -14.25 8.77
CA ALA A 49 -14.06 -14.15 8.32
C ALA A 49 -13.31 -13.08 9.11
N TYR A 50 -11.98 -13.14 9.09
CA TYR A 50 -11.14 -12.04 9.54
C TYR A 50 -10.98 -11.05 8.38
N ALA A 51 -11.21 -9.77 8.63
CA ALA A 51 -11.02 -8.71 7.66
C ALA A 51 -9.76 -7.92 7.99
N ASN A 52 -8.83 -7.83 7.03
CA ASN A 52 -7.67 -6.96 7.15
C ASN A 52 -8.11 -5.50 7.19
N GLY A 53 -7.42 -4.66 7.98
CA GLY A 53 -7.48 -3.22 7.81
C GLY A 53 -6.86 -2.87 6.45
N ASN A 54 -7.49 -1.97 5.72
CA ASN A 54 -7.04 -1.56 4.39
C ASN A 54 -7.35 -0.08 4.13
N ILE A 55 -6.38 0.64 3.61
CA ILE A 55 -6.53 1.97 3.02
C ILE A 55 -5.85 2.00 1.66
N THR A 56 -6.39 2.77 0.72
CA THR A 56 -5.88 2.84 -0.65
C THR A 56 -6.12 4.22 -1.27
N THR A 57 -5.33 4.59 -2.27
CA THR A 57 -5.58 5.77 -3.11
C THR A 57 -6.59 5.51 -4.24
N GLY A 58 -7.00 4.25 -4.40
CA GLY A 58 -8.12 3.82 -5.24
C GLY A 58 -9.38 3.58 -4.44
N HIS A 59 -10.24 2.70 -4.93
CA HIS A 59 -11.37 2.13 -4.19
C HIS A 59 -11.11 0.66 -3.83
N ILE A 60 -11.90 0.15 -2.89
CA ILE A 60 -11.91 -1.27 -2.50
C ILE A 60 -13.10 -1.94 -3.17
N ASN A 61 -12.88 -3.03 -3.92
CA ASN A 61 -13.95 -3.89 -4.38
C ASN A 61 -14.18 -5.03 -3.38
N MET A 62 -15.40 -5.13 -2.89
CA MET A 62 -15.86 -6.20 -2.00
C MET A 62 -16.73 -7.17 -2.80
N GLY A 63 -16.10 -8.08 -3.53
CA GLY A 63 -16.79 -9.05 -4.40
C GLY A 63 -17.21 -10.33 -3.68
N SER A 64 -16.60 -10.65 -2.54
CA SER A 64 -16.84 -11.88 -1.78
C SER A 64 -16.68 -11.67 -0.28
N THR A 65 -17.38 -12.49 0.52
CA THR A 65 -17.16 -12.60 1.97
C THR A 65 -15.95 -13.46 2.33
N ASN A 66 -15.39 -14.22 1.38
CA ASN A 66 -14.10 -14.88 1.55
C ASN A 66 -12.98 -13.87 1.30
N PRO A 67 -12.16 -13.50 2.29
CA PRO A 67 -11.13 -12.47 2.10
C PRO A 67 -10.11 -12.79 1.01
N ALA A 68 -9.83 -14.07 0.78
CA ALA A 68 -8.86 -14.53 -0.21
C ALA A 68 -9.44 -14.67 -1.64
N ASP A 69 -10.71 -14.31 -1.85
CA ASP A 69 -11.34 -14.40 -3.16
C ASP A 69 -10.77 -13.32 -4.10
N ALA A 70 -10.47 -13.70 -5.35
CA ALA A 70 -9.90 -12.81 -6.36
C ALA A 70 -10.82 -11.63 -6.74
N THR A 71 -12.08 -11.65 -6.34
CA THR A 71 -13.00 -10.52 -6.52
C THR A 71 -12.88 -9.46 -5.42
N ASN A 72 -12.02 -9.66 -4.43
CA ASN A 72 -11.66 -8.66 -3.43
C ASN A 72 -10.31 -8.02 -3.80
N TYR A 73 -10.33 -6.73 -4.17
CA TYR A 73 -9.13 -6.02 -4.63
C TYR A 73 -9.23 -4.51 -4.40
N ASN A 74 -8.10 -3.83 -4.38
CA ASN A 74 -8.03 -2.38 -4.52
C ASN A 74 -7.93 -2.04 -6.02
N PHE A 75 -8.55 -0.96 -6.47
CA PHE A 75 -8.52 -0.59 -7.89
C PHE A 75 -8.51 0.92 -8.11
N THR A 76 -7.92 1.34 -9.22
CA THR A 76 -7.99 2.72 -9.70
C THR A 76 -9.31 2.92 -10.45
N ASP A 77 -10.20 3.74 -9.89
CA ASP A 77 -11.41 4.17 -10.60
C ASP A 77 -11.13 5.46 -11.39
N ARG A 78 -10.84 5.31 -12.69
CA ARG A 78 -10.54 6.43 -13.59
C ARG A 78 -11.74 7.37 -13.80
N THR A 79 -12.93 6.97 -13.40
CA THR A 79 -14.17 7.75 -13.56
C THR A 79 -14.55 8.54 -12.32
N ASP A 80 -13.98 8.19 -11.16
CA ASP A 80 -14.18 8.90 -9.89
C ASP A 80 -12.91 9.56 -9.42
N VAL A 81 -12.89 10.88 -9.37
CA VAL A 81 -11.74 11.69 -8.90
C VAL A 81 -11.31 11.36 -7.47
N ASN A 82 -12.19 10.79 -6.65
CA ASN A 82 -11.86 10.36 -5.30
C ASN A 82 -11.31 8.92 -5.26
N GLY A 83 -11.48 8.16 -6.32
CA GLY A 83 -11.05 6.76 -6.47
C GLY A 83 -9.80 6.57 -7.30
N ASN A 84 -9.05 7.64 -7.58
CA ASN A 84 -7.79 7.58 -8.31
C ASN A 84 -6.81 8.65 -7.83
N MET A 85 -5.54 8.42 -8.12
CA MET A 85 -4.46 9.37 -7.87
C MET A 85 -3.66 9.56 -9.16
N PRO A 86 -3.98 10.58 -9.98
CA PRO A 86 -3.18 10.91 -11.17
C PRO A 86 -1.74 11.19 -10.77
N PHE A 87 -0.82 10.58 -11.48
CA PHE A 87 0.60 10.67 -11.17
C PHE A 87 1.45 10.43 -12.43
N ALA A 88 2.44 11.27 -12.66
CA ALA A 88 3.31 11.20 -13.85
C ALA A 88 4.80 11.11 -13.48
N GLY A 89 5.13 10.72 -12.25
CA GLY A 89 6.50 10.64 -11.76
C GLY A 89 7.09 9.24 -11.87
N ARG A 90 8.42 9.16 -11.72
CA ARG A 90 9.19 7.91 -11.63
C ARG A 90 10.10 7.97 -10.40
N PRO A 91 9.56 7.77 -9.19
CA PRO A 91 10.35 7.79 -7.97
C PRO A 91 11.29 6.58 -7.88
N ASP A 92 12.43 6.75 -7.22
CA ASP A 92 13.36 5.64 -6.95
C ASP A 92 12.91 4.78 -5.77
N ALA A 93 12.28 5.41 -4.78
CA ALA A 93 11.80 4.74 -3.57
C ALA A 93 10.61 5.49 -2.97
N PHE A 94 10.01 4.89 -1.97
CA PHE A 94 9.18 5.60 -1.00
C PHE A 94 9.70 5.33 0.42
N GLU A 95 9.44 6.26 1.33
CA GLU A 95 9.66 6.10 2.76
C GLU A 95 8.33 6.25 3.50
N VAL A 96 8.19 5.53 4.60
CA VAL A 96 7.06 5.64 5.51
C VAL A 96 7.54 5.41 6.94
N TYR A 97 7.02 6.17 7.89
CA TYR A 97 7.15 5.84 9.30
C TYR A 97 5.99 4.93 9.70
N ALA A 98 6.32 3.81 10.32
CA ALA A 98 5.32 2.83 10.73
C ALA A 98 5.69 2.17 12.05
N ARG A 99 4.67 1.60 12.70
CA ARG A 99 4.79 0.60 13.75
C ARG A 99 3.68 -0.42 13.61
N PHE A 100 3.97 -1.66 13.99
CA PHE A 100 3.04 -2.76 13.82
C PHE A 100 2.95 -3.60 15.09
N THR A 101 1.73 -3.76 15.57
CA THR A 101 1.40 -4.67 16.68
C THR A 101 0.64 -5.87 16.11
N PRO A 102 1.23 -7.07 16.10
CA PRO A 102 0.54 -8.26 15.65
C PRO A 102 -0.60 -8.63 16.61
N GLY A 103 -1.71 -9.05 16.04
CA GLY A 103 -2.86 -9.55 16.76
C GLY A 103 -2.83 -11.08 16.91
N THR A 104 -3.97 -11.71 16.69
CA THR A 104 -4.12 -13.16 16.80
C THR A 104 -4.21 -13.80 15.42
N ALA A 105 -3.27 -14.66 15.09
CA ALA A 105 -3.29 -15.43 13.85
C ALA A 105 -4.53 -16.36 13.80
N LYS A 106 -5.04 -16.57 12.59
CA LYS A 106 -6.05 -17.60 12.35
C LYS A 106 -5.42 -18.97 12.63
N ALA A 107 -6.14 -19.83 13.33
CA ALA A 107 -5.65 -21.18 13.58
C ALA A 107 -5.34 -21.90 12.26
N ALA A 108 -4.20 -22.58 12.19
CA ALA A 108 -3.87 -23.43 11.06
C ALA A 108 -4.94 -24.52 10.90
N THR A 109 -5.29 -24.80 9.66
CA THR A 109 -6.19 -25.93 9.35
C THR A 109 -5.45 -27.26 9.28
N ASP A 110 -4.12 -27.21 9.13
CA ASP A 110 -3.22 -28.36 9.19
C ASP A 110 -2.05 -28.02 10.13
N GLU A 111 -1.75 -28.88 11.09
CA GLU A 111 -0.65 -28.70 12.05
C GLU A 111 0.73 -28.70 11.39
N ALA A 112 0.84 -29.17 10.15
CA ALA A 112 2.07 -29.19 9.38
C ALA A 112 2.35 -27.87 8.62
N GLU A 113 1.40 -26.94 8.54
CA GLU A 113 1.60 -25.65 7.89
C GLU A 113 2.30 -24.66 8.84
N GLU A 114 3.48 -24.21 8.43
CA GLU A 114 4.17 -23.09 9.08
C GLU A 114 3.36 -21.80 8.87
N GLN A 115 2.92 -21.20 9.95
CA GLN A 115 2.18 -19.94 9.90
C GLN A 115 3.13 -18.81 9.52
N PRO A 116 2.82 -18.02 8.47
CA PRO A 116 3.64 -16.86 8.12
C PRO A 116 3.64 -15.84 9.27
N ALA A 117 4.75 -15.18 9.47
CA ALA A 117 4.85 -14.10 10.45
C ALA A 117 3.81 -13.02 10.14
N LEU A 118 3.10 -12.55 11.18
CA LEU A 118 2.18 -11.44 11.05
C LEU A 118 2.98 -10.15 10.85
N GLN A 119 2.64 -9.40 9.81
CA GLN A 119 3.31 -8.16 9.44
C GLN A 119 2.40 -7.26 8.62
N GLY A 120 2.53 -5.95 8.80
CA GLY A 120 1.87 -4.98 7.93
C GLY A 120 2.51 -4.93 6.55
N ARG A 121 1.80 -4.36 5.56
CA ARG A 121 2.32 -4.10 4.22
C ARG A 121 1.95 -2.69 3.77
N VAL A 122 2.91 -2.01 3.15
CA VAL A 122 2.66 -0.82 2.31
C VAL A 122 3.15 -1.10 0.91
N GLN A 123 2.31 -0.87 -0.09
CA GLN A 123 2.60 -1.12 -1.49
C GLN A 123 2.20 0.07 -2.34
N LEU A 124 3.06 0.45 -3.27
CA LEU A 124 2.82 1.48 -4.26
C LEU A 124 2.99 0.88 -5.65
N ILE A 125 2.01 1.10 -6.53
CA ILE A 125 2.03 0.60 -7.90
C ILE A 125 1.83 1.78 -8.85
N LEU A 126 2.73 1.92 -9.81
CA LEU A 126 2.65 2.88 -10.90
C LEU A 126 2.13 2.16 -12.13
N HIS A 127 1.08 2.69 -12.75
CA HIS A 127 0.49 2.07 -13.92
C HIS A 127 0.07 3.09 -14.99
N LYS A 128 -0.19 2.60 -16.20
CA LYS A 128 -0.65 3.37 -17.35
C LYS A 128 -2.13 3.78 -17.19
N ASP A 129 -2.67 4.50 -18.16
CA ASP A 129 -4.10 4.83 -18.25
C ASP A 129 -4.92 3.60 -18.68
N ALA A 130 -5.02 2.63 -17.79
CA ALA A 130 -5.77 1.39 -17.99
C ALA A 130 -6.54 1.02 -16.71
N ALA A 131 -7.47 0.10 -16.83
CA ALA A 131 -8.06 -0.54 -15.66
C ALA A 131 -6.99 -1.35 -14.94
N TYR A 132 -6.78 -1.06 -13.66
CA TYR A 132 -5.76 -1.73 -12.87
C TYR A 132 -6.26 -1.99 -11.44
N HIS A 133 -5.92 -3.14 -10.89
CA HIS A 133 -6.22 -3.47 -9.51
C HIS A 133 -5.10 -4.33 -8.83
N ASP A 134 -5.12 -4.36 -7.51
CA ASP A 134 -4.23 -5.14 -6.65
C ASP A 134 -5.07 -6.04 -5.70
N PRO A 135 -4.92 -7.38 -5.74
CA PRO A 135 -3.95 -8.18 -6.52
C PRO A 135 -4.13 -8.09 -8.03
N GLU A 136 -2.99 -8.09 -8.74
CA GLU A 136 -2.92 -7.98 -10.21
C GLU A 136 -3.42 -9.26 -10.89
N LEU A 137 -4.22 -9.14 -11.95
CA LEU A 137 -4.51 -10.23 -12.86
C LEU A 137 -3.48 -10.28 -13.99
N ALA A 138 -3.25 -11.48 -14.54
CA ALA A 138 -2.25 -11.70 -15.57
C ALA A 138 -2.43 -10.79 -16.81
N GLU A 139 -3.67 -10.50 -17.20
CA GLU A 139 -4.00 -9.61 -18.31
C GLU A 139 -3.69 -8.13 -18.06
N MET A 140 -3.43 -7.74 -16.81
CA MET A 140 -3.08 -6.37 -16.43
C MET A 140 -1.57 -6.16 -16.27
N ALA A 141 -0.78 -7.21 -16.37
CA ALA A 141 0.67 -7.15 -16.10
C ALA A 141 1.40 -6.12 -16.99
N ASP A 142 0.97 -5.99 -18.25
CA ASP A 142 1.54 -5.02 -19.20
C ASP A 142 1.17 -3.57 -18.91
N GLU A 143 0.20 -3.33 -18.03
CA GLU A 143 -0.21 -2.00 -17.63
C GLU A 143 0.61 -1.47 -16.44
N LYS A 144 1.27 -2.35 -15.71
CA LYS A 144 2.17 -1.98 -14.61
C LYS A 144 3.47 -1.41 -15.15
N VAL A 145 3.82 -0.22 -14.69
CA VAL A 145 5.07 0.46 -15.03
C VAL A 145 6.15 0.15 -14.01
N GLY A 146 5.79 0.16 -12.74
CA GLY A 146 6.70 -0.15 -11.65
C GLY A 146 5.96 -0.33 -10.34
N SER A 147 6.62 -0.92 -9.37
CA SER A 147 6.05 -1.08 -8.03
C SER A 147 7.12 -1.11 -6.96
N ALA A 148 6.73 -0.70 -5.76
CA ALA A 148 7.53 -0.81 -4.54
C ALA A 148 6.67 -1.39 -3.43
N ASN A 149 7.26 -2.23 -2.60
CA ASN A 149 6.57 -2.89 -1.49
C ASN A 149 7.49 -2.95 -0.26
N VAL A 150 6.93 -2.74 0.91
CA VAL A 150 7.63 -2.95 2.17
C VAL A 150 6.73 -3.72 3.14
N LEU A 151 7.32 -4.71 3.79
CA LEU A 151 6.70 -5.46 4.88
C LEU A 151 7.17 -4.86 6.20
N ILE A 152 6.23 -4.67 7.12
CA ILE A 152 6.45 -4.02 8.40
C ILE A 152 6.31 -5.08 9.49
N PRO A 153 7.44 -5.58 10.02
CA PRO A 153 7.43 -6.56 11.11
C PRO A 153 6.93 -5.92 12.42
N ALA A 154 6.68 -6.75 13.41
CA ALA A 154 6.33 -6.29 14.75
C ALA A 154 7.36 -5.26 15.25
N THR A 155 6.89 -4.06 15.59
CA THR A 155 7.71 -2.98 16.13
C THR A 155 6.85 -2.04 16.97
N GLU A 156 7.33 -1.71 18.16
CA GLU A 156 6.63 -0.85 19.13
C GLU A 156 6.88 0.64 18.84
N GLU A 157 8.07 0.95 18.35
CA GLU A 157 8.49 2.32 18.09
C GLU A 157 8.25 2.71 16.63
N TRP A 158 7.98 4.01 16.40
CA TRP A 158 7.94 4.57 15.07
C TRP A 158 9.27 4.34 14.34
N THR A 159 9.26 3.48 13.35
CA THR A 159 10.43 3.08 12.58
C THR A 159 10.26 3.50 11.12
N LYS A 160 11.32 4.02 10.52
CA LYS A 160 11.33 4.36 9.11
C LYS A 160 11.57 3.12 8.27
N PHE A 161 10.69 2.88 7.32
CA PHE A 161 10.79 1.83 6.32
C PHE A 161 10.94 2.43 4.94
N THR A 162 11.71 1.79 4.08
CA THR A 162 11.95 2.23 2.70
C THR A 162 11.64 1.10 1.74
N GLY A 163 10.80 1.37 0.74
CA GLY A 163 10.52 0.46 -0.38
C GLY A 163 11.12 1.02 -1.66
N GLU A 164 12.03 0.29 -2.29
CA GLU A 164 12.61 0.68 -3.57
C GLU A 164 11.70 0.26 -4.72
N PHE A 165 11.55 1.13 -5.73
CA PHE A 165 10.77 0.81 -6.92
C PHE A 165 11.55 -0.12 -7.84
N SER A 166 10.86 -1.19 -8.28
CA SER A 166 11.28 -2.03 -9.39
C SER A 166 10.43 -1.65 -10.61
N TYR A 167 11.08 -1.35 -11.73
CA TYR A 167 10.45 -0.96 -12.97
C TYR A 167 10.49 -2.07 -14.00
N ALA A 168 9.41 -2.22 -14.77
CA ALA A 168 9.31 -3.24 -15.81
C ALA A 168 10.35 -3.04 -16.93
N THR A 169 10.74 -1.80 -17.21
CA THR A 169 11.77 -1.43 -18.18
C THR A 169 12.57 -0.22 -17.70
N ASP A 170 13.82 -0.09 -18.19
CA ASP A 170 14.66 1.11 -17.97
C ASP A 170 14.18 2.31 -18.80
N GLU A 171 13.49 2.06 -19.92
CA GLU A 171 12.81 3.11 -20.68
C GLU A 171 11.70 3.70 -19.81
N ALA A 172 11.46 4.98 -19.93
CA ALA A 172 10.45 5.67 -19.13
C ALA A 172 9.07 5.53 -19.79
N PRO A 173 8.31 4.43 -19.53
CA PRO A 173 6.94 4.31 -19.98
C PRO A 173 6.11 5.40 -19.28
N GLU A 174 5.05 5.82 -19.92
CA GLU A 174 4.17 6.84 -19.40
C GLU A 174 3.42 6.32 -18.17
N VAL A 175 3.72 6.89 -16.99
CA VAL A 175 2.95 6.68 -15.76
C VAL A 175 1.78 7.64 -15.77
N GLN A 176 0.58 7.15 -15.48
CA GLN A 176 -0.63 7.96 -15.41
C GLN A 176 -1.26 7.96 -14.02
N TYR A 177 -1.09 6.89 -13.27
CA TYR A 177 -1.71 6.72 -11.96
C TYR A 177 -0.76 6.06 -10.96
N LEU A 178 -0.97 6.41 -9.69
CA LEU A 178 -0.40 5.75 -8.52
C LEU A 178 -1.52 5.05 -7.75
N LEU A 179 -1.50 3.72 -7.67
CA LEU A 179 -2.31 2.93 -6.76
C LEU A 179 -1.46 2.57 -5.54
N ALA A 180 -1.65 3.30 -4.46
CA ALA A 180 -1.02 2.99 -3.17
C ALA A 180 -2.01 2.24 -2.28
N SER A 181 -1.51 1.31 -1.48
CA SER A 181 -2.30 0.60 -0.48
C SER A 181 -1.49 0.31 0.78
N ALA A 182 -2.17 0.29 1.91
CA ALA A 182 -1.61 -0.23 3.15
C ALA A 182 -2.60 -1.20 3.79
N THR A 183 -2.09 -2.36 4.24
CA THR A 183 -2.92 -3.40 4.84
C THR A 183 -2.24 -3.99 6.07
N THR A 184 -3.04 -4.41 7.04
CA THR A 184 -2.56 -5.01 8.28
C THR A 184 -1.88 -6.36 8.10
N ASN A 185 -2.10 -7.04 6.96
CA ASN A 185 -1.44 -8.30 6.63
C ASN A 185 -1.41 -8.48 5.11
N PRO A 186 -0.29 -8.92 4.49
CA PRO A 186 -0.25 -9.24 3.06
C PRO A 186 -1.12 -10.46 2.71
N VAL A 187 -1.41 -11.34 3.68
CA VAL A 187 -2.28 -12.50 3.49
C VAL A 187 -3.70 -12.13 3.92
N PRO A 188 -4.69 -12.17 3.02
CA PRO A 188 -6.07 -11.83 3.37
C PRO A 188 -6.66 -12.77 4.42
N GLY A 189 -7.20 -12.18 5.48
CA GLY A 189 -7.88 -12.94 6.53
C GLY A 189 -6.97 -13.79 7.42
N ALA A 190 -5.66 -13.53 7.45
CA ALA A 190 -4.70 -14.33 8.22
C ALA A 190 -4.78 -14.09 9.72
N SER A 191 -5.27 -12.94 10.17
CA SER A 191 -5.26 -12.54 11.58
C SER A 191 -6.36 -11.54 11.89
N LYS A 192 -6.64 -11.40 13.19
CA LYS A 192 -7.51 -10.36 13.74
C LYS A 192 -6.75 -9.57 14.80
N ASP A 193 -7.22 -8.35 15.05
CA ASP A 193 -6.69 -7.43 16.06
C ASP A 193 -5.25 -6.95 15.79
N ASP A 194 -4.74 -7.15 14.57
CA ASP A 194 -3.51 -6.46 14.14
C ASP A 194 -3.73 -4.95 14.14
N GLN A 195 -2.68 -4.20 14.45
CA GLN A 195 -2.69 -2.76 14.36
C GLN A 195 -1.47 -2.30 13.55
N LEU A 196 -1.71 -1.58 12.47
CA LEU A 196 -0.69 -0.92 11.69
C LEU A 196 -0.90 0.59 11.76
N ASP A 197 0.07 1.27 12.33
CA ASP A 197 0.13 2.72 12.41
C ASP A 197 1.07 3.24 11.33
N LEU A 198 0.66 4.28 10.61
CA LEU A 198 1.38 4.86 9.49
C LEU A 198 1.41 6.37 9.57
N ASP A 199 2.54 6.96 9.18
CA ASP A 199 2.71 8.40 9.05
C ASP A 199 3.82 8.76 8.05
N GLU A 200 3.87 10.02 7.57
CA GLU A 200 4.95 10.60 6.74
C GLU A 200 5.31 9.73 5.52
N LEU A 201 4.32 9.15 4.81
CA LEU A 201 4.59 8.48 3.54
C LEU A 201 5.00 9.51 2.49
N ARG A 202 6.16 9.32 1.87
CA ARG A 202 6.71 10.22 0.86
C ARG A 202 7.46 9.47 -0.23
N LEU A 203 7.42 10.01 -1.44
CA LEU A 203 8.19 9.51 -2.58
C LEU A 203 9.60 10.11 -2.55
N ILE A 204 10.59 9.28 -2.90
CA ILE A 204 12.00 9.62 -2.91
C ILE A 204 12.52 9.56 -4.34
N TYR A 205 13.25 10.62 -4.71
CA TYR A 205 13.96 10.71 -5.99
C TYR A 205 15.43 10.88 -5.68
N TYR A 206 16.27 9.93 -6.13
CA TYR A 206 17.71 10.05 -5.99
C TYR A 206 18.25 10.99 -7.07
N SER A 207 18.81 12.12 -6.66
CA SER A 207 19.51 12.98 -7.60
C SER A 207 20.89 12.39 -7.89
N THR A 208 21.09 11.89 -9.11
CA THR A 208 22.44 11.62 -9.61
C THR A 208 22.98 12.92 -10.20
N LEU A 209 23.99 13.51 -9.58
CA LEU A 209 24.80 14.56 -10.21
C LEU A 209 25.66 13.87 -11.27
N LYS A 210 25.14 13.85 -12.53
CA LYS A 210 25.99 13.57 -13.68
C LYS A 210 26.68 14.89 -14.06
N ASP A 211 27.98 14.89 -14.11
CA ASP A 211 28.80 15.98 -14.62
C ASP A 211 28.73 17.30 -13.82
N LEU A 212 29.20 17.26 -12.55
CA LEU A 212 29.44 18.49 -11.80
C LEU A 212 30.50 19.34 -12.52
N GLN A 213 30.16 20.51 -13.01
CA GLN A 213 31.12 21.48 -13.54
C GLN A 213 31.54 22.47 -12.43
N ILE A 214 32.83 22.43 -12.07
CA ILE A 214 33.42 23.43 -11.18
C ILE A 214 34.54 24.14 -12.00
N ASP A 215 34.46 25.46 -12.13
CA ASP A 215 35.43 26.29 -12.87
C ASP A 215 35.71 25.79 -14.28
N GLY A 216 34.67 25.34 -14.99
CA GLY A 216 34.78 24.83 -16.36
C GLY A 216 35.43 23.45 -16.50
N LYS A 217 35.70 22.77 -15.39
CA LYS A 217 36.16 21.35 -15.37
C LYS A 217 35.00 20.43 -15.02
N THR A 218 34.79 19.44 -15.87
CA THR A 218 33.82 18.35 -15.60
C THR A 218 34.44 17.37 -14.61
N ILE A 219 33.77 17.11 -13.50
CA ILE A 219 34.12 16.06 -12.55
C ILE A 219 33.19 14.89 -12.82
N GLU A 220 33.70 13.86 -13.49
CA GLU A 220 32.94 12.65 -13.80
C GLU A 220 32.80 11.76 -12.57
N GLY A 221 31.62 11.12 -12.45
CA GLY A 221 31.43 10.03 -11.49
C GLY A 221 31.17 10.43 -10.04
N PHE A 222 30.69 11.65 -9.78
CA PHE A 222 30.22 12.01 -8.44
C PHE A 222 28.88 11.31 -8.16
N SER A 223 28.92 10.19 -7.44
CA SER A 223 27.75 9.57 -6.84
C SER A 223 27.72 9.94 -5.36
N PRO A 224 26.68 10.57 -4.83
CA PRO A 224 26.57 10.71 -3.38
C PRO A 224 26.52 9.30 -2.78
N GLU A 225 27.36 9.05 -1.78
CA GLU A 225 27.31 7.78 -1.05
C GLU A 225 25.91 7.57 -0.48
N LYS A 226 25.42 6.30 -0.60
CA LYS A 226 24.09 5.86 -0.11
C LYS A 226 24.02 5.92 1.42
#